data_4b3d00903e4e39b4b987cc5a6e5e65a2
#
_entry.id   4b3d00903e4e39b4b987cc5a6e5e65a2
#
_cell.length_a   1.000
_cell.length_b   1.000
_cell.length_c   1.000
_cell.angle_alpha   90.00
_cell.angle_beta   90.00
_cell.angle_gamma   90.00
#
_symmetry.space_group_name_H-M   'P 1'
#
loop_
_entity.id
_entity.type
_entity.pdbx_description
1 polymer ?
#
loop_
_entity_poly.entity_id
_entity_poly.type
_entity_poly.pdbx_seq_one_letter_code
_entity_poly.pdbx_strand_id
1 'polypeptide(L)'
;ASGAERFDKPGAALFGAFAGDALLGLAGLTRDPYLRGEEAGRVRRFYVRRASRRHGAGRMLLGAVAAAARETAWQRLRVRAPAEAFAFYEACGFLRAVGEASATHVLPLRAVTAPGPR
;
A
#
# COMPACT_ATOMS: atom_id res chain seq x y z
N ALA A 1 -19.76 -12.57 -2.31
CA ALA A 1 -18.34 -12.91 -2.34
C ALA A 1 -17.51 -11.74 -1.85
N SER A 2 -16.38 -12.02 -1.23
CA SER A 2 -15.42 -11.00 -0.83
C SER A 2 -14.41 -10.78 -1.93
N GLY A 3 -13.97 -9.55 -2.10
CA GLY A 3 -12.96 -9.24 -3.09
C GLY A 3 -12.54 -7.79 -3.05
N ALA A 4 -11.53 -7.45 -3.83
CA ALA A 4 -11.08 -6.08 -4.01
C ALA A 4 -11.33 -5.68 -5.46
N GLU A 5 -11.87 -4.49 -5.66
CA GLU A 5 -12.10 -3.91 -6.97
C GLU A 5 -11.23 -2.67 -7.15
N ARG A 6 -10.82 -2.43 -8.39
CA ARG A 6 -9.95 -1.33 -8.75
C ARG A 6 -10.68 -0.31 -9.62
N PHE A 7 -10.54 0.95 -9.29
CA PHE A 7 -11.11 2.06 -10.05
C PHE A 7 -9.97 3.00 -10.42
N ASP A 8 -9.61 3.01 -11.70
CA ASP A 8 -8.46 3.78 -12.17
C ASP A 8 -8.84 5.17 -12.63
N LYS A 9 -7.96 6.12 -12.35
CA LYS A 9 -7.97 7.47 -12.88
C LYS A 9 -6.56 7.78 -13.38
N PRO A 10 -6.37 8.73 -14.29
CA PRO A 10 -5.03 9.13 -14.68
C PRO A 10 -4.18 9.48 -13.46
N GLY A 11 -3.03 8.83 -13.32
CA GLY A 11 -2.09 9.07 -12.23
C GLY A 11 -2.49 8.51 -10.87
N ALA A 12 -3.63 7.80 -10.77
CA ALA A 12 -4.10 7.27 -9.50
C ALA A 12 -4.94 6.01 -9.69
N ALA A 13 -4.97 5.16 -8.67
CA ALA A 13 -5.86 4.02 -8.60
C ALA A 13 -6.53 4.01 -7.24
N LEU A 14 -7.77 3.59 -7.19
CA LEU A 14 -8.53 3.44 -5.95
C LEU A 14 -9.04 2.00 -5.88
N PHE A 15 -8.87 1.38 -4.72
CA PHE A 15 -9.28 0.00 -4.49
C PHE A 15 -10.36 -0.05 -3.42
N GLY A 16 -11.41 -0.81 -3.67
CA GLY A 16 -12.44 -1.07 -2.69
C GLY A 16 -12.49 -2.55 -2.34
N ALA A 17 -12.62 -2.87 -1.07
CA ALA A 17 -12.87 -4.22 -0.61
C ALA A 17 -14.33 -4.39 -0.29
N PHE A 18 -14.93 -5.45 -0.80
CA PHE A 18 -16.37 -5.70 -0.66
C PHE A 18 -16.65 -7.10 -0.12
N ALA A 19 -17.73 -7.21 0.64
CA ALA A 19 -18.37 -8.48 0.94
C ALA A 19 -19.80 -8.37 0.43
N GLY A 20 -20.14 -9.06 -0.67
CA GLY A 20 -21.38 -8.81 -1.38
C GLY A 20 -21.43 -7.36 -1.85
N ASP A 21 -22.49 -6.63 -1.47
CA ASP A 21 -22.64 -5.22 -1.80
C ASP A 21 -22.06 -4.29 -0.74
N ALA A 22 -21.58 -4.84 0.36
CA ALA A 22 -21.08 -4.02 1.47
C ALA A 22 -19.63 -3.62 1.23
N LEU A 23 -19.35 -2.32 1.24
CA LEU A 23 -18.00 -1.79 1.18
C LEU A 23 -17.33 -1.95 2.54
N LEU A 24 -16.24 -2.68 2.58
CA LEU A 24 -15.49 -2.95 3.82
C LEU A 24 -14.35 -1.98 4.04
N GLY A 25 -13.80 -1.42 2.98
CA GLY A 25 -12.71 -0.48 3.08
C GLY A 25 -12.25 0.04 1.73
N LEU A 26 -11.37 1.02 1.77
CA LEU A 26 -10.80 1.70 0.61
C LEU A 26 -9.30 1.89 0.77
N ALA A 27 -8.60 1.89 -0.33
CA ALA A 27 -7.19 2.27 -0.35
C ALA A 27 -6.85 2.91 -1.69
N GLY A 28 -6.08 3.96 -1.67
CA GLY A 28 -5.61 4.64 -2.86
C GLY A 28 -4.14 4.38 -3.14
N LEU A 29 -3.75 4.47 -4.40
CA LEU A 29 -2.38 4.34 -4.86
C LEU A 29 -2.09 5.48 -5.84
N THR A 30 -1.03 6.22 -5.60
CA THR A 30 -0.54 7.25 -6.51
C THR A 30 0.97 7.18 -6.61
N ARG A 31 1.54 7.86 -7.62
CA ARG A 31 2.97 8.14 -7.57
C ARG A 31 3.26 8.98 -6.33
N ASP A 32 4.36 8.72 -5.67
CA ASP A 32 4.73 9.48 -4.48
C ASP A 32 5.14 10.92 -4.89
N PRO A 33 4.40 11.95 -4.45
CA PRO A 33 4.70 13.32 -4.84
C PRO A 33 5.87 13.92 -4.09
N TYR A 34 6.35 13.27 -3.03
CA TYR A 34 7.44 13.79 -2.19
C TYR A 34 8.81 13.37 -2.69
N LEU A 35 8.88 12.39 -3.58
CA LEU A 35 10.16 11.87 -4.09
C LEU A 35 10.28 12.18 -5.57
N ARG A 36 10.84 13.33 -5.88
CA ARG A 36 11.08 13.72 -7.26
C ARG A 36 12.20 12.88 -7.87
N GLY A 37 11.98 12.40 -9.08
CA GLY A 37 12.98 11.62 -9.78
C GLY A 37 13.12 10.18 -9.29
N GLU A 38 12.35 9.78 -8.30
CA GLU A 38 12.35 8.39 -7.82
C GLU A 38 11.11 7.65 -8.31
N GLU A 39 11.28 6.36 -8.57
CA GLU A 39 10.19 5.48 -8.96
C GLU A 39 9.56 4.88 -7.70
N ALA A 40 8.67 5.66 -7.09
CA ALA A 40 8.00 5.26 -5.86
C ALA A 40 6.50 5.54 -5.92
N GLY A 41 5.73 4.60 -5.38
CA GLY A 41 4.30 4.76 -5.18
C GLY A 41 4.01 5.11 -3.73
N ARG A 42 2.78 5.54 -3.48
CA ARG A 42 2.32 5.93 -2.16
C ARG A 42 0.92 5.42 -1.90
N VAL A 43 0.74 4.77 -0.74
CA VAL A 43 -0.59 4.40 -0.25
C VAL A 43 -1.29 5.66 0.22
N ARG A 44 -2.51 5.86 -0.28
CA ARG A 44 -3.33 7.04 0.05
C ARG A 44 -4.68 6.59 0.57
N ARG A 45 -5.24 7.36 1.51
CA ARG A 45 -6.64 7.20 1.93
C ARG A 45 -7.01 5.78 2.33
N PHE A 46 -6.11 5.11 3.04
CA PHE A 46 -6.35 3.77 3.52
C PHE A 46 -7.38 3.80 4.64
N TYR A 47 -8.47 3.08 4.46
CA TYR A 47 -9.54 3.03 5.45
C TYR A 47 -10.20 1.66 5.44
N VAL A 48 -10.42 1.09 6.60
CA VAL A 48 -11.18 -0.14 6.77
C VAL A 48 -12.26 0.13 7.82
N ARG A 49 -13.50 -0.21 7.49
CA ARG A 49 -14.60 -0.05 8.44
C ARG A 49 -14.29 -0.80 9.73
N ARG A 50 -14.65 -0.20 10.86
CA ARG A 50 -14.37 -0.79 12.17
C ARG A 50 -14.87 -2.23 12.27
N ALA A 51 -16.12 -2.49 11.82
CA ALA A 51 -16.72 -3.81 11.87
C ALA A 51 -16.01 -4.83 10.98
N SER A 52 -15.20 -4.38 10.03
CA SER A 52 -14.49 -5.24 9.08
C SER A 52 -13.02 -5.43 9.44
N ARG A 53 -12.53 -4.74 10.45
CA ARG A 53 -11.16 -4.89 10.93
C ARG A 53 -11.01 -6.28 11.56
N ARG A 54 -9.84 -6.89 11.38
CA ARG A 54 -9.53 -8.24 11.82
C ARG A 54 -10.19 -9.35 11.00
N HIS A 55 -10.86 -9.00 9.89
CA HIS A 55 -11.45 -9.96 8.98
C HIS A 55 -10.69 -10.03 7.64
N GLY A 56 -9.48 -9.50 7.60
CA GLY A 56 -8.63 -9.62 6.43
C GLY A 56 -8.86 -8.57 5.35
N ALA A 57 -9.83 -7.65 5.51
CA ALA A 57 -10.11 -6.63 4.51
C ALA A 57 -8.90 -5.70 4.27
N GLY A 58 -8.24 -5.29 5.34
CA GLY A 58 -7.05 -4.45 5.23
C GLY A 58 -5.90 -5.14 4.51
N ARG A 59 -5.66 -6.41 4.82
CA ARG A 59 -4.63 -7.20 4.13
C ARG A 59 -4.95 -7.37 2.64
N MET A 60 -6.21 -7.63 2.33
CA MET A 60 -6.65 -7.78 0.96
C MET A 60 -6.45 -6.50 0.17
N LEU A 61 -6.85 -5.35 0.75
CA LEU A 61 -6.65 -4.04 0.14
C LEU A 61 -5.18 -3.74 -0.09
N LEU A 62 -4.37 -3.92 0.95
CA LEU A 62 -2.95 -3.60 0.86
C LEU A 62 -2.24 -4.53 -0.13
N GLY A 63 -2.66 -5.80 -0.18
CA GLY A 63 -2.17 -6.75 -1.18
C GLY A 63 -2.49 -6.31 -2.61
N ALA A 64 -3.72 -5.81 -2.84
CA ALA A 64 -4.12 -5.31 -4.15
C ALA A 64 -3.33 -4.06 -4.54
N VAL A 65 -3.13 -3.14 -3.61
CA VAL A 65 -2.32 -1.93 -3.82
C VAL A 65 -0.88 -2.31 -4.17
N ALA A 66 -0.29 -3.22 -3.40
CA ALA A 66 1.10 -3.65 -3.65
C ALA A 66 1.24 -4.35 -5.01
N ALA A 67 0.27 -5.19 -5.37
CA ALA A 67 0.28 -5.86 -6.68
C ALA A 67 0.21 -4.84 -7.81
N ALA A 68 -0.67 -3.85 -7.70
CA ALA A 68 -0.77 -2.79 -8.70
C ALA A 68 0.50 -1.94 -8.77
N ALA A 69 1.11 -1.65 -7.63
CA ALA A 69 2.37 -0.91 -7.60
C ALA A 69 3.50 -1.68 -8.29
N ARG A 70 3.51 -3.01 -8.17
CA ARG A 70 4.50 -3.85 -8.86
C ARG A 70 4.31 -3.86 -10.37
N GLU A 71 3.10 -3.63 -10.86
CA GLU A 71 2.82 -3.53 -12.29
C GLU A 71 3.40 -2.26 -12.91
N THR A 72 3.69 -1.28 -12.08
CA THR A 72 4.30 -0.06 -12.55
C THR A 72 5.80 -0.11 -12.43
N ALA A 73 6.68 0.36 -12.86
CA ALA A 73 8.12 0.20 -12.66
C ALA A 73 8.62 0.77 -11.32
N TRP A 74 7.75 0.99 -10.38
CA TRP A 74 8.13 1.55 -9.09
C TRP A 74 8.98 0.58 -8.27
N GLN A 75 9.99 1.12 -7.59
CA GLN A 75 10.92 0.31 -6.79
C GLN A 75 10.39 0.07 -5.37
N ARG A 76 9.57 0.98 -4.87
CA ARG A 76 9.05 0.88 -3.51
C ARG A 76 7.69 1.56 -3.38
N LEU A 77 6.97 1.15 -2.34
CA LEU A 77 5.68 1.70 -1.97
C LEU A 77 5.83 2.31 -0.59
N ARG A 78 5.46 3.58 -0.46
CA ARG A 78 5.61 4.33 0.78
C ARG A 78 4.25 4.65 1.38
N VAL A 79 4.23 4.83 2.69
CA VAL A 79 3.02 5.24 3.40
C VAL A 79 3.39 6.08 4.61
N ARG A 80 2.56 7.05 4.91
CA ARG A 80 2.59 7.73 6.19
C ARG A 80 1.41 7.24 7.02
N ALA A 81 1.68 6.39 8.00
CA ALA A 81 0.66 5.75 8.80
C ALA A 81 0.51 6.46 10.15
N PRO A 82 -0.70 6.50 10.72
CA PRO A 82 -0.85 6.88 12.12
C PRO A 82 -0.25 5.80 13.01
N ALA A 83 0.16 6.19 14.22
CA ALA A 83 0.88 5.28 15.11
C ALA A 83 0.12 3.99 15.40
N GLU A 84 -1.20 4.05 15.52
CA GLU A 84 -2.04 2.88 15.78
C GLU A 84 -2.08 1.88 14.63
N ALA A 85 -1.63 2.28 13.44
CA ALA A 85 -1.58 1.39 12.28
C ALA A 85 -0.18 0.81 12.02
N PHE A 86 0.82 1.20 12.78
CA PHE A 86 2.21 0.75 12.57
C PHE A 86 2.33 -0.76 12.57
N ALA A 87 1.74 -1.41 13.58
CA ALA A 87 1.81 -2.86 13.70
C ALA A 87 1.16 -3.57 12.51
N PHE A 88 0.07 -3.00 12.00
CA PHE A 88 -0.61 -3.56 10.83
C PHE A 88 0.29 -3.52 9.59
N TYR A 89 0.89 -2.36 9.30
CA TYR A 89 1.77 -2.24 8.13
C TYR A 89 2.99 -3.15 8.27
N GLU A 90 3.57 -3.23 9.47
CA GLU A 90 4.72 -4.09 9.71
C GLU A 90 4.36 -5.57 9.56
N ALA A 91 3.16 -5.96 10.00
CA ALA A 91 2.66 -7.32 9.80
C ALA A 91 2.43 -7.65 8.32
N CYS A 92 2.18 -6.64 7.49
CA CYS A 92 2.03 -6.79 6.05
C CYS A 92 3.35 -6.70 5.28
N GLY A 93 4.48 -6.66 5.97
CA GLY A 93 5.80 -6.69 5.35
C GLY A 93 6.43 -5.32 5.12
N PHE A 94 5.76 -4.24 5.55
CA PHE A 94 6.36 -2.92 5.46
C PHE A 94 7.45 -2.76 6.51
N LEU A 95 8.50 -2.06 6.13
CA LEU A 95 9.62 -1.75 7.02
C LEU A 95 9.51 -0.32 7.52
N ARG A 96 9.94 -0.07 8.75
CA ARG A 96 9.97 1.28 9.29
C ARG A 96 10.92 2.14 8.47
N ALA A 97 10.44 3.27 7.96
CA ALA A 97 11.28 4.23 7.23
C ALA A 97 11.97 5.15 8.22
N VAL A 98 13.28 5.11 8.26
CA VAL A 98 14.09 5.91 9.17
C VAL A 98 14.69 7.08 8.39
N GLY A 99 14.57 8.29 8.94
CA GLY A 99 15.14 9.48 8.33
C GLY A 99 14.34 10.05 7.16
N GLU A 100 13.10 9.61 6.96
CA GLU A 100 12.22 10.12 5.90
C GLU A 100 11.09 10.95 6.53
N ALA A 101 11.03 12.22 6.16
CA ALA A 101 10.04 13.12 6.74
C ALA A 101 8.61 12.86 6.25
N SER A 102 8.45 12.31 5.06
CA SER A 102 7.15 12.16 4.40
C SER A 102 6.59 10.74 4.45
N ALA A 103 7.26 9.81 5.10
CA ALA A 103 6.80 8.44 5.21
C ALA A 103 7.21 7.83 6.55
N THR A 104 6.38 6.93 7.07
CA THR A 104 6.69 6.16 8.27
C THR A 104 7.14 4.75 7.91
N HIS A 105 6.66 4.23 6.80
CA HIS A 105 6.92 2.85 6.38
C HIS A 105 7.14 2.75 4.89
N VAL A 106 7.87 1.72 4.48
CA VAL A 106 8.20 1.46 3.09
C VAL A 106 8.13 -0.05 2.81
N LEU A 107 7.57 -0.41 1.67
CA LEU A 107 7.56 -1.78 1.19
C LEU A 107 8.42 -1.83 -0.08
N PRO A 108 9.55 -2.54 -0.08
CA PRO A 108 10.29 -2.78 -1.31
C PRO A 108 9.44 -3.61 -2.27
N LEU A 109 9.35 -3.17 -3.52
CA LEU A 109 8.52 -3.83 -4.53
C LEU A 109 9.32 -4.76 -5.43
N ARG A 110 10.64 -4.58 -5.48
CA ARG A 110 11.55 -5.40 -6.27
C ARG A 110 12.51 -6.11 -5.35
N ALA A 111 12.88 -7.31 -5.73
CA ALA A 111 13.94 -7.99 -5.02
C ALA A 111 15.18 -7.11 -5.11
N VAL A 112 15.76 -6.78 -3.97
CA VAL A 112 17.08 -6.17 -3.94
C VAL A 112 18.02 -7.28 -4.36
N THR A 113 18.53 -7.20 -5.59
CA THR A 113 19.59 -8.08 -6.00
C THR A 113 20.79 -7.69 -5.16
N ALA A 114 21.02 -8.44 -4.09
CA ALA A 114 22.27 -8.29 -3.38
C ALA A 114 23.37 -8.42 -4.41
N PRO A 115 24.37 -7.53 -4.40
CA PRO A 115 25.52 -7.77 -5.23
C PRO A 115 25.97 -9.18 -4.93
N GLY A 116 26.06 -9.98 -5.97
CA GLY A 116 26.46 -11.35 -5.80
C GLY A 116 27.77 -11.47 -5.04
N PRO A 117 28.12 -12.68 -4.58
CA PRO A 117 29.40 -12.85 -3.93
C PRO A 117 30.48 -12.32 -4.86
N ARG A 118 31.27 -11.52 -4.30
CA ARG A 118 32.34 -10.88 -5.04
C ARG A 118 33.62 -11.62 -4.77
#